data_85ec5bd94646239f6065235b0f281600
#
_entry.id   85ec5bd94646239f6065235b0f281600
#
_cell.length_a   1.000
_cell.length_b   1.000
_cell.length_c   1.000
_cell.angle_alpha   90.00
_cell.angle_beta   90.00
_cell.angle_gamma   90.00
#
_symmetry.space_group_name_H-M   'P 1'
#
loop_
_entity.id
_entity.type
_entity.pdbx_description
1 polymer ?
#
loop_
_entity_poly.entity_id
_entity_poly.type
_entity_poly.pdbx_seq_one_letter_code
_entity_poly.pdbx_strand_id
1 'polypeptide(L)' 'MMENLTLDQQAKILRREGIILERTDKEDDRGFRSVFFIEYEGFEWFVRMRNGEVTRIKKLWEIEE' A
#
# COMPACT_ATOMS: atom_id res chain seq x y z
N MET A 1 9.38 13.88 1.85
CA MET A 1 8.15 13.73 1.09
C MET A 1 8.10 12.40 0.41
N MET A 2 6.91 11.79 0.34
CA MET A 2 6.76 10.45 -0.20
C MET A 2 7.16 10.33 -1.66
N GLU A 3 6.87 11.34 -2.46
CA GLU A 3 7.16 11.28 -3.89
C GLU A 3 8.65 11.27 -4.24
N ASN A 4 9.51 11.57 -3.27
CA ASN A 4 10.95 11.52 -3.49
C ASN A 4 11.55 10.16 -3.14
N LEU A 5 10.71 9.23 -2.68
CA LEU A 5 11.14 7.91 -2.26
C LEU A 5 10.82 6.87 -3.34
N THR A 6 11.56 5.76 -3.33
CA THR A 6 11.22 4.65 -4.21
C THR A 6 9.90 4.03 -3.76
N LEU A 7 9.27 3.24 -4.63
CA LEU A 7 8.04 2.55 -4.27
C LEU A 7 8.24 1.64 -3.05
N ASP A 8 9.38 0.94 -2.99
CA ASP A 8 9.68 0.09 -1.85
C ASP A 8 9.75 0.88 -0.55
N GLN A 9 10.40 2.04 -0.58
CA GLN A 9 10.52 2.88 0.60
C GLN A 9 9.16 3.42 1.03
N GLN A 10 8.35 3.86 0.06
CA GLN A 10 7.01 4.36 0.34
C GLN A 10 6.15 3.26 0.97
N ALA A 11 6.18 2.06 0.42
CA ALA A 11 5.38 0.96 0.94
C ALA A 11 5.81 0.59 2.36
N LYS A 12 7.11 0.63 2.65
CA LYS A 12 7.59 0.34 4.00
C LYS A 12 7.06 1.34 5.02
N ILE A 13 7.08 2.62 4.66
CA ILE A 13 6.54 3.65 5.54
C ILE A 13 5.06 3.45 5.77
N LEU A 14 4.29 3.25 4.70
CA LEU A 14 2.85 3.06 4.80
C LEU A 14 2.50 1.85 5.65
N ARG A 15 3.17 0.73 5.45
CA ARG A 15 2.86 -0.50 6.16
C ARG A 15 3.31 -0.46 7.61
N ARG A 16 4.38 0.26 7.91
CA ARG A 16 4.91 0.34 9.27
C ARG A 16 4.23 1.41 10.11
N GLU A 17 4.00 2.58 9.52
CA GLU A 17 3.49 3.73 10.27
C GLU A 17 2.00 3.97 10.07
N GLY A 18 1.42 3.47 8.98
CA GLY A 18 0.00 3.59 8.74
C GLY A 18 -0.80 2.51 9.44
N ILE A 19 -2.12 2.62 9.32
CA ILE A 19 -3.05 1.63 9.86
C ILE A 19 -3.62 0.85 8.69
N ILE A 20 -3.41 -0.46 8.69
CA ILE A 20 -3.94 -1.31 7.62
C ILE A 20 -5.44 -1.48 7.86
N LEU A 21 -6.23 -0.91 6.96
CA LEU A 21 -7.69 -0.97 7.03
C LEU A 21 -8.21 -2.27 6.42
N GLU A 22 -7.57 -2.71 5.35
CA GLU A 22 -7.97 -3.93 4.66
C GLU A 22 -6.76 -4.52 3.97
N ARG A 23 -6.68 -5.85 3.96
CA ARG A 23 -5.63 -6.57 3.25
C ARG A 23 -6.26 -7.78 2.57
N THR A 24 -5.94 -7.97 1.28
CA THR A 24 -6.39 -9.12 0.51
C THR A 24 -5.18 -9.78 -0.12
N ASP A 25 -5.04 -11.09 0.08
CA ASP A 25 -3.97 -11.87 -0.49
C ASP A 25 -4.56 -12.90 -1.45
N LYS A 26 -3.96 -13.04 -2.62
CA LYS A 26 -4.38 -14.03 -3.61
C LYS A 26 -3.16 -14.68 -4.24
N GLU A 27 -3.30 -15.96 -4.55
CA GLU A 27 -2.29 -16.69 -5.30
C GLU A 27 -2.90 -17.10 -6.63
N ASP A 28 -2.17 -16.86 -7.73
CA ASP A 28 -2.63 -17.24 -9.06
C ASP A 28 -1.43 -17.81 -9.85
N ASP A 29 -1.63 -18.02 -11.16
CA ASP A 29 -0.60 -18.61 -12.02
C ASP A 29 0.66 -17.74 -12.08
N ARG A 30 0.55 -16.45 -11.76
CA ARG A 30 1.66 -15.52 -11.82
C ARG A 30 2.32 -15.31 -10.47
N GLY A 31 1.85 -16.02 -9.44
CA GLY A 31 2.44 -15.93 -8.12
C GLY A 31 1.48 -15.33 -7.09
N PHE A 32 2.07 -14.70 -6.09
CA PHE A 32 1.36 -14.21 -4.92
C PHE A 32 1.13 -12.71 -5.02
N ARG A 33 -0.12 -12.27 -4.90
CA ARG A 33 -0.49 -10.87 -4.97
C ARG A 33 -1.15 -10.42 -3.68
N SER A 34 -0.74 -9.26 -3.17
CA SER A 34 -1.34 -8.64 -2.00
C SER A 34 -1.80 -7.24 -2.34
N VAL A 35 -2.96 -6.86 -1.80
CA VAL A 35 -3.51 -5.52 -1.92
C VAL A 35 -3.80 -5.01 -0.51
N PHE A 36 -3.37 -3.78 -0.24
CA PHE A 36 -3.57 -3.14 1.06
C PHE A 36 -4.31 -1.83 0.88
N PHE A 37 -5.23 -1.53 1.79
CA PHE A 37 -5.77 -0.20 1.96
C PHE A 37 -5.30 0.29 3.32
N ILE A 38 -4.62 1.42 3.34
CA ILE A 38 -3.90 1.90 4.52
C ILE A 38 -4.26 3.34 4.80
N GLU A 39 -4.58 3.64 6.06
CA GLU A 39 -4.74 5.02 6.50
C GLU A 39 -3.38 5.57 6.93
N TYR A 40 -2.97 6.69 6.34
CA TYR A 40 -1.71 7.32 6.69
C TYR A 40 -1.84 8.84 6.48
N GLU A 41 -1.55 9.59 7.52
CA GLU A 41 -1.56 11.07 7.50
C GLU A 41 -2.87 11.65 6.97
N GLY A 42 -3.98 11.06 7.39
CA GLY A 42 -5.30 11.57 7.07
C GLY A 42 -5.84 11.15 5.71
N PHE A 43 -5.14 10.29 5.00
CA PHE A 43 -5.57 9.80 3.69
C PHE A 43 -5.62 8.28 3.68
N GLU A 44 -6.44 7.75 2.79
CA GLU A 44 -6.41 6.32 2.50
C GLU A 44 -5.53 6.10 1.29
N TRP A 45 -4.67 5.08 1.39
CA TRP A 45 -3.69 4.74 0.36
C TRP A 45 -3.93 3.32 -0.12
N PHE A 46 -3.70 3.11 -1.40
CA PHE A 46 -3.73 1.79 -2.02
C PHE A 46 -2.29 1.34 -2.27
N VAL A 47 -1.98 0.11 -1.88
CA VAL A 47 -0.67 -0.50 -2.14
C VAL A 47 -0.90 -1.88 -2.72
N ARG A 48 -0.28 -2.15 -3.87
CA ARG A 48 -0.34 -3.48 -4.48
C ARG A 48 1.06 -4.05 -4.54
N MET A 49 1.18 -5.32 -4.18
CA MET A 49 2.44 -6.04 -4.21
C MET A 49 2.26 -7.34 -5.00
N ARG A 50 3.33 -7.78 -5.65
CA ARG A 50 3.35 -9.07 -6.34
C ARG A 50 4.69 -9.73 -6.05
N ASN A 51 4.62 -10.96 -5.50
CA ASN A 51 5.81 -11.75 -5.15
C ASN A 51 6.79 -10.94 -4.29
N GLY A 52 6.25 -10.17 -3.35
CA GLY A 52 7.06 -9.38 -2.45
C GLY A 52 7.54 -8.04 -2.97
N GLU A 53 7.22 -7.71 -4.22
CA GLU A 53 7.61 -6.44 -4.80
C GLU A 53 6.41 -5.51 -4.93
N VAL A 54 6.62 -4.23 -4.64
CA VAL A 54 5.57 -3.22 -4.76
C VAL A 54 5.39 -2.89 -6.23
N THR A 55 4.15 -3.05 -6.73
CA THR A 55 3.85 -2.77 -8.13
C THR A 55 3.08 -1.47 -8.32
N ARG A 56 2.39 -0.98 -7.27
CA ARG A 56 1.64 0.27 -7.38
C ARG A 56 1.35 0.85 -6.02
N ILE A 57 1.42 2.17 -5.92
CA ILE A 57 0.98 2.92 -4.75
C ILE A 57 0.16 4.09 -5.27
N LYS A 58 -1.00 4.32 -4.64
CA LYS A 58 -1.85 5.44 -5.02
C LYS A 58 -2.48 6.04 -3.78
N LYS A 59 -2.38 7.37 -3.64
CA LYS A 59 -3.12 8.11 -2.63
C LYS A 59 -4.55 8.28 -3.15
N LEU A 60 -5.53 7.81 -2.40
CA LEU A 60 -6.92 7.75 -2.86
C LEU A 60 -7.70 9.01 -2.48
N TRP A 61 -8.09 9.11 -1.23
CA TRP A 61 -8.94 10.21 -0.78
C TRP A 61 -8.66 10.52 0.66
N GLU A 62 -9.06 11.73 1.05
CA GLU A 62 -8.93 12.17 2.43
C GLU A 62 -9.96 11.43 3.30
N ILE A 63 -9.53 11.01 4.47
CA ILE A 63 -10.42 10.33 5.42
C ILE A 63 -11.07 11.40 6.27
N GLU A 64 -12.41 11.43 6.28
CA GLU A 64 -13.18 12.32 7.11
C GLU A 64 -13.59 11.60 8.39
N GLU A 65 -13.44 12.29 9.51
CA GLU A 65 -13.84 11.74 10.80
C GLU A 65 -15.08 12.42 11.34
#